data_087921da046fd346521d4eff5bab46e4
#
_entry.id   087921da046fd346521d4eff5bab46e4
#
_cell.length_a   1.000
_cell.length_b   1.000
_cell.length_c   1.000
_cell.angle_alpha   90.00
_cell.angle_beta   90.00
_cell.angle_gamma   90.00
#
_symmetry.space_group_name_H-M   'P 1'
#
loop_
_entity.id
_entity.type
_entity.pdbx_description
1 polymer ?
#
loop_
_entity_poly.entity_id
_entity_poly.type
_entity_poly.pdbx_seq_one_letter_code
_entity_poly.pdbx_strand_id
1 'polypeptide(L)'
;FANFAKLIRDAQPQPNPTPEPAPDELTALEPRGRDFGAVETQLGAMGWTGNVFPLRGQGDNAKAPAVALEPMLKTPATHVADHCGHDEPMRGFAPAPGFMVLDLDIPKGADEGKPDGYGVLRASGVGIGDPALVVRTGSGGYHLYYRIPDGVDIPQIAHKGASTPLSGLPAYEGGVPIDTRVGGRGFVVMPGSSMPDG
;
A
#
# COMPACT_ATOMS: atom_id res chain seq x y z
N PHE A 1 2.96 -16.35 -0.74
CA PHE A 1 1.52 -15.99 -0.82
C PHE A 1 0.67 -16.88 0.09
N ALA A 2 0.77 -18.20 0.01
CA ALA A 2 0.01 -19.09 0.92
C ALA A 2 0.28 -18.77 2.41
N ASN A 3 1.51 -18.43 2.76
CA ASN A 3 1.87 -18.01 4.11
C ASN A 3 1.32 -16.61 4.45
N PHE A 4 1.28 -15.70 3.48
CA PHE A 4 0.73 -14.35 3.66
C PHE A 4 -0.80 -14.40 3.83
N ALA A 5 -1.50 -15.15 2.96
CA ALA A 5 -2.92 -15.40 3.08
C ALA A 5 -3.30 -16.08 4.41
N LYS A 6 -2.45 -17.02 4.85
CA LYS A 6 -2.59 -17.69 6.16
C LYS A 6 -2.37 -16.68 7.30
N LEU A 7 -1.39 -15.78 7.18
CA LEU A 7 -1.05 -14.79 8.19
C LEU A 7 -2.18 -13.77 8.38
N ILE A 8 -2.77 -13.24 7.29
CA ILE A 8 -3.93 -12.34 7.37
C ILE A 8 -5.12 -13.07 8.01
N ARG A 9 -5.33 -14.35 7.67
CA ARG A 9 -6.41 -15.16 8.21
C ARG A 9 -6.22 -15.47 9.69
N ASP A 10 -5.00 -15.84 10.09
CA ASP A 10 -4.67 -16.24 11.47
C ASP A 10 -4.53 -15.04 12.42
N ALA A 11 -4.31 -13.83 11.88
CA ALA A 11 -4.24 -12.59 12.65
C ALA A 11 -5.60 -12.03 13.06
N GLN A 12 -6.70 -12.62 12.59
CA GLN A 12 -8.06 -12.21 12.97
C GLN A 12 -8.48 -12.95 14.25
N PRO A 13 -8.86 -12.26 15.33
CA PRO A 13 -9.47 -12.90 16.49
C PRO A 13 -10.89 -13.36 16.13
N GLN A 14 -11.16 -14.68 16.13
CA GLN A 14 -12.36 -15.17 15.50
C GLN A 14 -13.03 -16.37 16.20
N PRO A 15 -14.32 -16.62 16.01
CA PRO A 15 -14.83 -17.79 15.29
C PRO A 15 -15.34 -17.39 13.91
N ASN A 16 -14.74 -17.98 12.89
CA ASN A 16 -14.84 -17.56 11.50
C ASN A 16 -16.19 -17.94 10.86
N PRO A 17 -16.99 -17.00 10.37
CA PRO A 17 -17.85 -17.29 9.25
C PRO A 17 -16.96 -17.48 7.99
N THR A 18 -17.42 -18.30 7.06
CA THR A 18 -16.83 -18.38 5.73
C THR A 18 -16.50 -16.96 5.25
N PRO A 19 -15.27 -16.66 4.85
CA PRO A 19 -14.92 -15.29 4.46
C PRO A 19 -15.91 -14.86 3.37
N GLU A 20 -16.61 -13.77 3.66
CA GLU A 20 -17.47 -13.16 2.66
C GLU A 20 -16.61 -12.82 1.44
N PRO A 21 -17.04 -13.17 0.23
CA PRO A 21 -16.24 -12.86 -0.95
C PRO A 21 -15.97 -11.34 -0.96
N ALA A 22 -14.73 -10.97 -1.30
CA ALA A 22 -14.39 -9.56 -1.40
C ALA A 22 -15.39 -8.85 -2.33
N PRO A 23 -15.89 -7.66 -1.97
CA PRO A 23 -16.88 -6.94 -2.75
C PRO A 23 -16.41 -6.74 -4.19
N ASP A 24 -17.35 -6.58 -5.11
CA ASP A 24 -16.99 -6.36 -6.53
C ASP A 24 -16.19 -5.08 -6.73
N GLU A 25 -16.43 -4.07 -5.88
CA GLU A 25 -15.72 -2.81 -5.86
C GLU A 25 -15.42 -2.39 -4.42
N LEU A 26 -14.22 -1.87 -4.18
CA LEU A 26 -13.83 -1.33 -2.87
C LEU A 26 -14.33 0.10 -2.72
N THR A 27 -14.99 0.37 -1.59
CA THR A 27 -15.25 1.76 -1.19
C THR A 27 -13.93 2.39 -0.80
N ALA A 28 -13.41 3.27 -1.64
CA ALA A 28 -12.12 3.90 -1.45
C ALA A 28 -12.25 5.40 -1.23
N LEU A 29 -11.35 5.94 -0.43
CA LEU A 29 -11.11 7.37 -0.39
C LEU A 29 -10.42 7.79 -1.69
N GLU A 30 -11.03 8.72 -2.41
CA GLU A 30 -10.39 9.43 -3.52
C GLU A 30 -9.89 10.78 -3.01
N PRO A 31 -8.60 10.94 -2.73
CA PRO A 31 -8.07 12.22 -2.29
C PRO A 31 -8.19 13.23 -3.45
N ARG A 32 -9.01 14.25 -3.26
CA ARG A 32 -9.15 15.34 -4.21
C ARG A 32 -8.16 16.44 -3.88
N GLY A 33 -7.19 16.64 -4.77
CA GLY A 33 -6.22 17.71 -4.62
C GLY A 33 -5.11 17.43 -3.61
N ARG A 34 -4.26 18.45 -3.38
CA ARG A 34 -3.06 18.37 -2.54
C ARG A 34 -3.34 18.68 -1.06
N ASP A 35 -4.44 18.18 -0.51
CA ASP A 35 -4.72 18.37 0.92
C ASP A 35 -4.02 17.30 1.77
N PHE A 36 -2.70 17.38 1.78
CA PHE A 36 -1.88 16.48 2.59
C PHE A 36 -2.17 16.60 4.08
N GLY A 37 -2.48 17.81 4.56
CA GLY A 37 -2.79 18.02 5.97
C GLY A 37 -4.04 17.28 6.42
N ALA A 38 -5.07 17.20 5.57
CA ALA A 38 -6.26 16.40 5.85
C ALA A 38 -5.93 14.90 5.91
N VAL A 39 -5.10 14.39 4.98
CA VAL A 39 -4.67 12.98 4.99
C VAL A 39 -3.84 12.65 6.24
N GLU A 40 -2.89 13.50 6.60
CA GLU A 40 -2.07 13.35 7.82
C GLU A 40 -2.94 13.34 9.08
N THR A 41 -3.90 14.27 9.16
CA THR A 41 -4.87 14.34 10.26
C THR A 41 -5.70 13.07 10.34
N GLN A 42 -6.17 12.55 9.22
CA GLN A 42 -6.96 11.32 9.17
C GLN A 42 -6.13 10.10 9.58
N LEU A 43 -4.91 9.96 9.07
CA LEU A 43 -3.99 8.91 9.48
C LEU A 43 -3.72 8.97 10.99
N GLY A 44 -3.43 10.17 11.52
CA GLY A 44 -3.21 10.39 12.95
C GLY A 44 -4.43 10.04 13.79
N ALA A 45 -5.64 10.44 13.37
CA ALA A 45 -6.89 10.11 14.05
C ALA A 45 -7.16 8.59 14.11
N MET A 46 -6.73 7.85 13.11
CA MET A 46 -6.75 6.38 13.10
C MET A 46 -5.59 5.74 13.88
N GLY A 47 -4.75 6.56 14.53
CA GLY A 47 -3.61 6.12 15.33
C GLY A 47 -2.42 5.62 14.51
N TRP A 48 -2.33 6.01 13.25
CA TRP A 48 -1.15 5.75 12.44
C TRP A 48 0.00 6.67 12.82
N THR A 49 1.21 6.14 12.71
CA THR A 49 2.44 6.90 12.89
C THR A 49 3.40 6.58 11.75
N GLY A 50 4.30 7.50 11.43
CA GLY A 50 5.26 7.33 10.34
C GLY A 50 5.82 8.66 9.86
N ASN A 51 6.70 8.60 8.86
CA ASN A 51 7.35 9.77 8.30
C ASN A 51 6.80 10.09 6.91
N VAL A 52 6.40 11.34 6.70
CA VAL A 52 6.05 11.91 5.40
C VAL A 52 7.28 12.67 4.88
N PHE A 53 7.65 12.46 3.63
CA PHE A 53 8.85 13.05 3.04
C PHE A 53 8.66 13.34 1.56
N PRO A 54 9.45 14.29 0.98
CA PRO A 54 9.30 14.67 -0.41
C PRO A 54 9.78 13.55 -1.35
N LEU A 55 9.05 13.38 -2.45
CA LEU A 55 9.46 12.61 -3.61
C LEU A 55 9.94 13.55 -4.71
N ARG A 56 10.70 13.05 -5.69
CA ARG A 56 11.30 13.88 -6.75
C ARG A 56 10.26 14.58 -7.62
N GLY A 57 9.11 13.95 -7.82
CA GLY A 57 7.96 14.54 -8.51
C GLY A 57 8.13 14.74 -10.02
N GLN A 58 9.26 14.35 -10.63
CA GLN A 58 9.54 14.60 -12.05
C GLN A 58 10.30 13.44 -12.71
N GLY A 59 10.03 13.24 -14.00
CA GLY A 59 10.71 12.26 -14.86
C GLY A 59 10.46 10.81 -14.47
N ASP A 60 11.24 9.90 -15.03
CA ASP A 60 11.11 8.44 -14.83
C ASP A 60 11.25 7.99 -13.37
N ASN A 61 11.86 8.81 -12.54
CA ASN A 61 12.08 8.57 -11.12
C ASN A 61 11.20 9.46 -10.23
N ALA A 62 10.06 9.94 -10.70
CA ALA A 62 9.17 10.85 -9.96
C ALA A 62 8.80 10.32 -8.56
N LYS A 63 8.62 9.02 -8.42
CA LYS A 63 8.29 8.33 -7.15
C LYS A 63 9.51 8.04 -6.27
N ALA A 64 10.73 8.36 -6.71
CA ALA A 64 11.91 8.15 -5.89
C ALA A 64 12.00 9.21 -4.78
N PRO A 65 12.49 8.86 -3.57
CA PRO A 65 12.71 9.83 -2.51
C PRO A 65 13.64 10.96 -2.95
N ALA A 66 13.30 12.19 -2.60
CA ALA A 66 14.17 13.36 -2.76
C ALA A 66 15.15 13.54 -1.59
N VAL A 67 15.00 12.72 -0.56
CA VAL A 67 15.83 12.69 0.66
C VAL A 67 16.43 11.29 0.87
N ALA A 68 17.36 11.16 1.81
CA ALA A 68 17.87 9.86 2.23
C ALA A 68 16.71 9.01 2.80
N LEU A 69 16.45 7.85 2.20
CA LEU A 69 15.30 7.03 2.58
C LEU A 69 15.49 6.31 3.92
N GLU A 70 16.70 5.85 4.22
CA GLU A 70 16.96 5.05 5.42
C GLU A 70 16.55 5.75 6.72
N PRO A 71 16.86 7.04 6.96
CA PRO A 71 16.33 7.75 8.13
C PRO A 71 14.82 7.79 8.18
N MET A 72 14.14 7.97 7.02
CA MET A 72 12.67 8.02 6.96
C MET A 72 12.03 6.69 7.34
N LEU A 73 12.68 5.58 7.01
CA LEU A 73 12.19 4.24 7.37
C LEU A 73 12.49 3.87 8.83
N LYS A 74 13.65 4.28 9.36
CA LYS A 74 14.16 3.76 10.63
C LYS A 74 14.04 4.69 11.82
N THR A 75 13.81 5.98 11.60
CA THR A 75 13.58 6.90 12.72
C THR A 75 12.18 6.66 13.28
N PRO A 76 12.07 6.29 14.56
CA PRO A 76 10.77 6.10 15.17
C PRO A 76 9.97 7.40 15.14
N ALA A 77 8.74 7.33 14.62
CA ALA A 77 7.79 8.42 14.69
C ALA A 77 6.65 8.05 15.65
N THR A 78 6.32 8.94 16.56
CA THR A 78 5.21 8.79 17.53
C THR A 78 3.91 9.40 17.02
N HIS A 79 3.94 10.03 15.87
CA HIS A 79 2.85 10.65 15.15
C HIS A 79 3.15 10.61 13.65
N VAL A 80 2.29 11.17 12.82
CA VAL A 80 2.62 11.40 11.40
C VAL A 80 3.51 12.63 11.34
N ALA A 81 4.81 12.42 11.10
CA ALA A 81 5.82 13.48 11.07
C ALA A 81 6.06 13.94 9.63
N ASP A 82 5.69 15.18 9.31
CA ASP A 82 5.92 15.76 7.98
C ASP A 82 7.31 16.41 7.89
N HIS A 83 8.10 15.96 6.92
CA HIS A 83 9.44 16.47 6.60
C HIS A 83 9.46 17.19 5.25
N CYS A 84 8.29 17.57 4.72
CA CYS A 84 8.13 18.25 3.44
C CYS A 84 8.07 19.76 3.61
N GLY A 85 8.43 20.51 2.57
CA GLY A 85 8.04 21.90 2.41
C GLY A 85 6.59 22.02 1.92
N HIS A 86 6.11 23.27 1.83
CA HIS A 86 4.72 23.51 1.46
C HIS A 86 4.37 23.16 0.01
N ASP A 87 5.36 23.17 -0.89
CA ASP A 87 5.13 23.13 -2.35
C ASP A 87 5.45 21.77 -3.01
N GLU A 88 5.81 20.74 -2.24
CA GLU A 88 6.07 19.42 -2.82
C GLU A 88 4.79 18.79 -3.38
N PRO A 89 4.75 18.55 -4.72
CA PRO A 89 3.56 17.99 -5.36
C PRO A 89 3.39 16.49 -5.08
N MET A 90 4.47 15.82 -4.72
CA MET A 90 4.49 14.39 -4.42
C MET A 90 5.18 14.13 -3.08
N ARG A 91 4.52 13.32 -2.27
CA ARG A 91 5.03 12.92 -0.95
C ARG A 91 5.03 11.40 -0.82
N GLY A 92 6.02 10.87 -0.11
CA GLY A 92 6.07 9.50 0.34
C GLY A 92 5.62 9.40 1.79
N PHE A 93 4.96 8.32 2.15
CA PHE A 93 4.64 7.97 3.53
C PHE A 93 5.32 6.66 3.90
N ALA A 94 6.22 6.70 4.87
CA ALA A 94 6.85 5.54 5.48
C ALA A 94 6.15 5.23 6.80
N PRO A 95 5.28 4.22 6.86
CA PRO A 95 4.63 3.84 8.11
C PRO A 95 5.63 3.34 9.13
N ALA A 96 5.38 3.59 10.41
CA ALA A 96 6.16 3.03 11.50
C ALA A 96 5.97 1.49 11.61
N PRO A 97 6.87 0.77 12.31
CA PRO A 97 6.65 -0.63 12.65
C PRO A 97 5.27 -0.84 13.31
N GLY A 98 4.61 -1.96 13.02
CA GLY A 98 3.24 -2.24 13.46
C GLY A 98 2.17 -1.86 12.43
N PHE A 99 2.58 -1.30 11.29
CA PHE A 99 1.68 -0.99 10.18
C PHE A 99 2.18 -1.55 8.86
N MET A 100 1.28 -1.79 7.92
CA MET A 100 1.61 -2.12 6.54
C MET A 100 0.59 -1.53 5.57
N VAL A 101 1.01 -1.32 4.34
CA VAL A 101 0.14 -1.02 3.21
C VAL A 101 0.26 -2.14 2.20
N LEU A 102 -0.86 -2.70 1.77
CA LEU A 102 -0.94 -3.58 0.63
C LEU A 102 -1.20 -2.72 -0.61
N ASP A 103 -0.25 -2.72 -1.53
CA ASP A 103 -0.27 -1.94 -2.76
C ASP A 103 -0.74 -2.86 -3.89
N LEU A 104 -1.93 -2.57 -4.42
CA LEU A 104 -2.59 -3.33 -5.47
C LEU A 104 -2.51 -2.55 -6.78
N ASP A 105 -1.53 -2.88 -7.61
CA ASP A 105 -1.24 -2.19 -8.85
C ASP A 105 -2.16 -2.63 -10.00
N ILE A 106 -2.27 -1.77 -11.01
CA ILE A 106 -2.83 -2.09 -12.32
C ILE A 106 -1.70 -2.53 -13.25
N PRO A 107 -1.81 -3.69 -13.89
CA PRO A 107 -0.81 -4.16 -14.84
C PRO A 107 -0.63 -3.19 -16.01
N LYS A 108 0.61 -3.07 -16.50
CA LYS A 108 1.01 -2.17 -17.59
C LYS A 108 1.89 -2.91 -18.60
N GLY A 109 2.00 -2.35 -19.79
CA GLY A 109 2.85 -2.89 -20.83
C GLY A 109 2.41 -4.28 -21.28
N ALA A 110 3.30 -5.27 -21.24
CA ALA A 110 3.02 -6.64 -21.69
C ALA A 110 1.93 -7.36 -20.85
N ASP A 111 1.65 -6.87 -19.66
CA ASP A 111 0.62 -7.42 -18.75
C ASP A 111 -0.70 -6.65 -18.82
N GLU A 112 -0.82 -5.65 -19.69
CA GLU A 112 -2.05 -4.89 -19.88
C GLU A 112 -3.23 -5.81 -20.26
N GLY A 113 -4.38 -5.59 -19.64
CA GLY A 113 -5.59 -6.42 -19.81
C GLY A 113 -5.63 -7.68 -18.95
N LYS A 114 -4.57 -8.03 -18.21
CA LYS A 114 -4.62 -9.06 -17.18
C LYS A 114 -5.30 -8.52 -15.92
N PRO A 115 -5.79 -9.41 -15.02
CA PRO A 115 -6.36 -8.98 -13.76
C PRO A 115 -5.41 -8.07 -12.98
N ASP A 116 -5.93 -6.97 -12.44
CA ASP A 116 -5.20 -6.07 -11.53
C ASP A 116 -4.95 -6.74 -10.17
N GLY A 117 -4.22 -6.05 -9.30
CA GLY A 117 -3.88 -6.57 -7.98
C GLY A 117 -5.12 -6.93 -7.15
N TYR A 118 -6.21 -6.19 -7.30
CA TYR A 118 -7.46 -6.51 -6.61
C TYR A 118 -8.14 -7.76 -7.20
N GLY A 119 -8.19 -7.87 -8.52
CA GLY A 119 -8.70 -9.06 -9.20
C GLY A 119 -7.91 -10.32 -8.86
N VAL A 120 -6.57 -10.20 -8.78
CA VAL A 120 -5.69 -11.29 -8.32
C VAL A 120 -6.01 -11.70 -6.88
N LEU A 121 -6.17 -10.74 -5.98
CA LEU A 121 -6.49 -11.00 -4.57
C LEU A 121 -7.85 -11.71 -4.43
N ARG A 122 -8.87 -11.23 -5.14
CA ARG A 122 -10.20 -11.87 -5.19
C ARG A 122 -10.13 -13.30 -5.72
N ALA A 123 -9.48 -13.51 -6.85
CA ALA A 123 -9.39 -14.82 -7.49
C ALA A 123 -8.63 -15.84 -6.62
N SER A 124 -7.74 -15.37 -5.74
CA SER A 124 -7.04 -16.25 -4.77
C SER A 124 -7.94 -16.76 -3.64
N GLY A 125 -9.16 -16.26 -3.52
CA GLY A 125 -10.08 -16.57 -2.41
C GLY A 125 -9.62 -16.04 -1.06
N VAL A 126 -8.61 -15.16 -1.04
CA VAL A 126 -8.14 -14.48 0.16
C VAL A 126 -9.02 -13.26 0.39
N GLY A 127 -9.69 -13.23 1.54
CA GLY A 127 -10.41 -12.01 1.96
C GLY A 127 -9.43 -10.87 2.21
N ILE A 128 -9.87 -9.64 1.95
CA ILE A 128 -9.06 -8.44 2.23
C ILE A 128 -8.99 -8.12 3.73
N GLY A 129 -9.76 -8.82 4.57
CA GLY A 129 -9.89 -8.49 5.98
C GLY A 129 -10.58 -7.14 6.19
N ASP A 130 -10.17 -6.43 7.24
CA ASP A 130 -10.71 -5.11 7.60
C ASP A 130 -9.58 -4.05 7.53
N PRO A 131 -9.31 -3.46 6.35
CA PRO A 131 -8.36 -2.38 6.24
C PRO A 131 -8.87 -1.14 6.97
N ALA A 132 -8.01 -0.49 7.74
CA ALA A 132 -8.34 0.77 8.42
C ALA A 132 -8.64 1.91 7.44
N LEU A 133 -8.04 1.85 6.24
CA LEU A 133 -8.24 2.81 5.16
C LEU A 133 -8.02 2.15 3.81
N VAL A 134 -8.87 2.47 2.85
CA VAL A 134 -8.72 2.13 1.43
C VAL A 134 -8.56 3.40 0.64
N VAL A 135 -7.52 3.48 -0.18
CA VAL A 135 -7.23 4.64 -1.02
C VAL A 135 -7.10 4.20 -2.46
N ARG A 136 -7.78 4.88 -3.38
CA ARG A 136 -7.56 4.69 -4.82
C ARG A 136 -6.30 5.45 -5.24
N THR A 137 -5.39 4.77 -5.93
CA THR A 137 -4.17 5.40 -6.44
C THR A 137 -4.44 6.17 -7.73
N GLY A 138 -3.59 7.14 -8.05
CA GLY A 138 -3.69 7.88 -9.30
C GLY A 138 -3.58 7.02 -10.57
N SER A 139 -3.04 5.80 -10.48
CA SER A 139 -3.00 4.82 -11.56
C SER A 139 -4.24 3.92 -11.62
N GLY A 140 -5.20 4.11 -10.72
CA GLY A 140 -6.45 3.34 -10.65
C GLY A 140 -6.41 2.10 -9.76
N GLY A 141 -5.25 1.74 -9.22
CA GLY A 141 -5.09 0.67 -8.24
C GLY A 141 -5.54 1.09 -6.84
N TYR A 142 -5.17 0.30 -5.83
CA TYR A 142 -5.56 0.57 -4.45
C TYR A 142 -4.40 0.43 -3.48
N HIS A 143 -4.37 1.27 -2.45
CA HIS A 143 -3.61 1.05 -1.22
C HIS A 143 -4.58 0.65 -0.10
N LEU A 144 -4.34 -0.52 0.50
CA LEU A 144 -5.08 -1.01 1.67
C LEU A 144 -4.19 -0.90 2.91
N TYR A 145 -4.62 -0.14 3.90
CA TYR A 145 -3.84 0.19 5.10
C TYR A 145 -4.26 -0.71 6.26
N TYR A 146 -3.29 -1.41 6.86
CA TYR A 146 -3.54 -2.36 7.94
C TYR A 146 -2.68 -2.09 9.16
N ARG A 147 -3.23 -2.33 10.33
CA ARG A 147 -2.48 -2.49 11.55
C ARG A 147 -2.02 -3.95 11.65
N ILE A 148 -0.73 -4.16 11.91
CA ILE A 148 -0.16 -5.50 12.10
C ILE A 148 -0.38 -5.89 13.57
N PRO A 149 -1.02 -7.05 13.85
CA PRO A 149 -1.12 -7.54 15.22
C PRO A 149 0.25 -7.79 15.85
N ASP A 150 0.34 -7.63 17.16
CA ASP A 150 1.57 -7.88 17.89
C ASP A 150 2.08 -9.31 17.69
N GLY A 151 3.39 -9.45 17.52
CA GLY A 151 4.04 -10.73 17.32
C GLY A 151 3.92 -11.31 15.90
N VAL A 152 3.26 -10.61 14.98
CA VAL A 152 3.14 -11.02 13.57
C VAL A 152 4.23 -10.33 12.76
N ASP A 153 5.06 -11.10 12.05
CA ASP A 153 6.02 -10.58 11.08
C ASP A 153 5.47 -10.72 9.66
N ILE A 154 5.30 -9.58 9.00
CA ILE A 154 4.86 -9.51 7.60
C ILE A 154 6.09 -9.34 6.71
N PRO A 155 6.33 -10.23 5.74
CA PRO A 155 7.43 -10.05 4.81
C PRO A 155 7.18 -8.86 3.88
N GLN A 156 8.23 -8.10 3.60
CA GLN A 156 8.22 -7.12 2.52
C GLN A 156 8.24 -7.87 1.18
N ILE A 157 7.16 -7.78 0.42
CA ILE A 157 7.01 -8.42 -0.89
C ILE A 157 6.86 -7.31 -1.94
N ALA A 158 7.74 -7.30 -2.94
CA ALA A 158 7.58 -6.49 -4.13
C ALA A 158 7.08 -7.38 -5.29
N HIS A 159 6.22 -6.84 -6.14
CA HIS A 159 5.65 -7.63 -7.25
C HIS A 159 6.73 -8.21 -8.17
N LYS A 160 7.83 -7.50 -8.39
CA LYS A 160 9.00 -8.01 -9.16
C LYS A 160 9.73 -9.17 -8.48
N GLY A 161 9.54 -9.36 -7.18
CA GLY A 161 10.10 -10.48 -6.39
C GLY A 161 9.09 -11.56 -6.07
N ALA A 162 7.82 -11.34 -6.32
CA ALA A 162 6.75 -12.31 -6.10
C ALA A 162 6.71 -13.31 -7.26
N SER A 163 7.69 -14.17 -7.33
CA SER A 163 7.81 -15.21 -8.38
C SER A 163 6.87 -16.41 -8.18
N THR A 164 6.04 -16.41 -7.15
CA THR A 164 5.14 -17.53 -6.90
C THR A 164 3.87 -17.35 -7.71
N PRO A 165 3.65 -18.13 -8.78
CA PRO A 165 2.38 -18.07 -9.51
C PRO A 165 1.27 -18.47 -8.55
N LEU A 166 0.26 -17.64 -8.43
CA LEU A 166 -0.98 -18.03 -7.78
C LEU A 166 -1.67 -19.04 -8.69
N SER A 167 -1.98 -20.23 -8.16
CA SER A 167 -2.61 -21.30 -8.94
C SER A 167 -3.89 -20.79 -9.59
N GLY A 168 -4.01 -21.01 -10.91
CA GLY A 168 -5.17 -20.61 -11.70
C GLY A 168 -5.15 -19.18 -12.24
N LEU A 169 -4.11 -18.39 -11.97
CA LEU A 169 -3.94 -17.06 -12.54
C LEU A 169 -2.98 -17.05 -13.74
N PRO A 170 -3.17 -16.12 -14.70
CA PRO A 170 -2.26 -15.98 -15.82
C PRO A 170 -0.85 -15.58 -15.32
N ALA A 171 0.17 -16.02 -16.04
CA ALA A 171 1.54 -15.59 -15.77
C ALA A 171 1.70 -14.09 -16.10
N TYR A 172 2.43 -13.38 -15.24
CA TYR A 172 2.79 -11.97 -15.43
C TYR A 172 4.29 -11.86 -15.72
N GLU A 173 4.67 -11.07 -16.74
CA GLU A 173 6.08 -10.77 -17.00
C GLU A 173 6.68 -9.85 -15.94
N GLY A 174 5.89 -8.85 -15.50
CA GLY A 174 6.27 -7.90 -14.45
C GLY A 174 6.18 -8.43 -13.03
N GLY A 175 5.74 -9.68 -12.85
CA GLY A 175 5.38 -10.24 -11.56
C GLY A 175 3.94 -9.92 -11.17
N VAL A 176 3.47 -10.48 -10.05
CA VAL A 176 2.10 -10.26 -9.54
C VAL A 176 1.95 -8.80 -9.14
N PRO A 177 0.89 -8.09 -9.55
CA PRO A 177 0.71 -6.65 -9.27
C PRO A 177 0.24 -6.39 -7.82
N ILE A 178 0.94 -6.97 -6.86
CA ILE A 178 0.67 -6.84 -5.42
C ILE A 178 2.00 -6.67 -4.69
N ASP A 179 2.15 -5.54 -3.98
CA ASP A 179 3.28 -5.26 -3.12
C ASP A 179 2.85 -5.13 -1.66
N THR A 180 3.72 -5.48 -0.71
CA THR A 180 3.56 -5.11 0.69
C THR A 180 4.56 -4.02 1.06
N ARG A 181 4.10 -2.93 1.67
CA ARG A 181 4.93 -1.86 2.21
C ARG A 181 4.86 -1.92 3.73
N VAL A 182 5.80 -2.66 4.31
CA VAL A 182 5.83 -2.92 5.74
C VAL A 182 6.53 -1.78 6.47
N GLY A 183 5.97 -1.35 7.58
CA GLY A 183 6.52 -0.28 8.40
C GLY A 183 7.97 -0.53 8.84
N GLY A 184 8.79 0.49 8.74
CA GLY A 184 10.24 0.42 8.95
C GLY A 184 11.04 -0.20 7.80
N ARG A 185 10.39 -0.69 6.72
CA ARG A 185 11.04 -1.35 5.57
C ARG A 185 10.66 -0.77 4.21
N GLY A 186 9.52 -0.11 4.10
CA GLY A 186 9.03 0.42 2.84
C GLY A 186 8.21 1.70 2.99
N PHE A 187 7.82 2.29 1.87
CA PHE A 187 6.96 3.45 1.82
C PHE A 187 5.97 3.33 0.66
N VAL A 188 4.92 4.14 0.71
CA VAL A 188 3.96 4.34 -0.38
C VAL A 188 3.98 5.79 -0.84
N VAL A 189 3.52 6.04 -2.06
CA VAL A 189 3.13 7.39 -2.48
C VAL A 189 1.94 7.81 -1.62
N MET A 190 2.06 8.94 -0.94
CA MET A 190 1.03 9.42 -0.03
C MET A 190 -0.23 9.82 -0.81
N PRO A 191 -1.43 9.49 -0.31
CA PRO A 191 -2.67 9.98 -0.90
C PRO A 191 -2.67 11.52 -1.03
N GLY A 192 -3.21 12.03 -2.14
CA GLY A 192 -3.16 13.46 -2.46
C GLY A 192 -1.96 13.88 -3.32
N SER A 193 -0.96 13.00 -3.51
CA SER A 193 0.14 13.27 -4.43
C SER A 193 -0.35 13.31 -5.88
N SER A 194 0.12 14.32 -6.63
CA SER A 194 -0.17 14.46 -8.05
C SER A 194 1.04 14.03 -8.87
N MET A 195 0.83 13.20 -9.86
CA MET A 195 1.85 12.96 -10.88
C MET A 195 2.02 14.24 -11.73
N PRO A 196 3.25 14.55 -12.18
CA PRO A 196 3.51 15.80 -12.92
C PRO A 196 2.73 15.93 -14.23
N ASP A 197 2.30 14.82 -14.81
CA ASP A 197 1.68 14.72 -16.13
C ASP A 197 0.19 14.31 -16.06
N GLY A 198 -0.45 14.44 -14.90
CA GLY A 198 -1.85 14.03 -14.65
C GLY A 198 -2.70 15.08 -14.00
#